data_31c65f17aeb4d0c7a59f156ab3de9ca3
#
_entry.id   31c65f17aeb4d0c7a59f156ab3de9ca3
#
_cell.length_a   1.000
_cell.length_b   1.000
_cell.length_c   1.000
_cell.angle_alpha   90.00
_cell.angle_beta   90.00
_cell.angle_gamma   90.00
#
_symmetry.space_group_name_H-M   'P 1'
#
loop_
_entity.id
_entity.type
_entity.pdbx_description
1 polymer ?
#
loop_
_entity_poly.entity_id
_entity_poly.type
_entity_poly.pdbx_seq_one_letter_code
_entity_poly.pdbx_strand_id
1 'polypeptide(L)'
;MAGTGNSTAGIQQKRLKEARLQLGLSQKQLGIAAGLDEFVASTRINRYELGIHAPDYPMATRLAVVLNVPVAFLYCDSDEMAQMILAFHRAPKTRRRQAMAALQSQG
;
A
#
# COMPACT_ATOMS: atom_id res chain seq x y z
N MET A 1 10.57 -9.78 21.05
CA MET A 1 10.15 -9.77 20.78
C MET A 1 9.48 -9.27 20.35
N ALA A 2 9.53 -9.38 20.29
CA ALA A 2 8.94 -9.11 19.98
C ALA A 2 8.17 -8.63 19.63
N GLY A 3 7.98 -8.37 19.58
CA GLY A 3 7.27 -8.05 19.34
C GLY A 3 6.57 -7.91 18.88
N THR A 4 6.43 -8.16 19.06
CA THR A 4 5.74 -8.22 18.56
C THR A 4 4.79 -7.90 18.01
N GLY A 5 4.52 -7.91 18.03
CA GLY A 5 3.66 -7.80 17.59
C GLY A 5 3.10 -7.48 16.75
N ASN A 6 3.08 -7.39 16.52
CA ASN A 6 2.44 -7.09 15.80
C ASN A 6 1.98 -7.19 14.70
N SER A 7 1.71 -7.37 15.01
CA SER A 7 0.94 -7.32 14.07
C SER A 7 1.37 -7.34 12.64
N THR A 8 2.02 -8.09 12.28
CA THR A 8 2.67 -8.17 11.00
C THR A 8 1.85 -8.80 9.89
N ALA A 9 0.67 -9.33 10.22
CA ALA A 9 -0.17 -10.00 9.23
C ALA A 9 -0.89 -9.03 8.29
N GLY A 10 -0.93 -7.76 8.65
CA GLY A 10 -1.70 -6.77 7.90
C GLY A 10 -0.84 -5.80 7.14
N ILE A 11 -1.52 -4.91 6.41
CA ILE A 11 -0.83 -3.82 5.72
C ILE A 11 -0.24 -2.85 6.74
N GLN A 12 0.72 -2.07 6.29
CA GLN A 12 1.29 -1.00 7.09
C GLN A 12 0.34 0.18 7.09
N GLN A 13 -0.09 0.59 8.26
CA GLN A 13 -1.13 1.62 8.41
C GLN A 13 -0.80 2.90 7.66
N LYS A 14 0.43 3.38 7.81
CA LYS A 14 0.85 4.63 7.18
C LYS A 14 0.84 4.56 5.66
N ARG A 15 1.08 3.39 5.08
CA ARG A 15 1.10 3.24 3.62
C ARG A 15 -0.26 3.52 3.02
N LEU A 16 -1.29 2.98 3.64
CA LEU A 16 -2.65 3.18 3.14
C LEU A 16 -3.03 4.64 3.19
N LYS A 17 -2.80 5.29 4.33
CA LYS A 17 -3.16 6.69 4.50
C LYS A 17 -2.34 7.59 3.58
N GLU A 18 -1.02 7.37 3.50
CA GLU A 18 -0.16 8.15 2.62
C GLU A 18 -0.62 8.09 1.18
N ALA A 19 -0.87 6.88 0.68
CA ALA A 19 -1.29 6.70 -0.71
C ALA A 19 -2.64 7.35 -0.97
N ARG A 20 -3.57 7.23 -0.01
CA ARG A 20 -4.88 7.85 -0.14
C ARG A 20 -4.77 9.37 -0.23
N LEU A 21 -3.98 9.97 0.66
CA LEU A 21 -3.80 11.42 0.68
C LEU A 21 -3.10 11.93 -0.57
N GLN A 22 -2.18 11.14 -1.12
CA GLN A 22 -1.50 11.49 -2.37
C GLN A 22 -2.49 11.68 -3.53
N LEU A 23 -3.56 10.90 -3.54
CA LEU A 23 -4.57 10.99 -4.58
C LEU A 23 -5.70 11.95 -4.21
N GLY A 24 -5.66 12.54 -3.01
CA GLY A 24 -6.70 13.46 -2.59
C GLY A 24 -8.04 12.78 -2.31
N LEU A 25 -8.04 11.48 -2.01
CA LEU A 25 -9.27 10.76 -1.77
C LEU A 25 -9.66 10.83 -0.31
N SER A 26 -10.97 10.94 -0.05
CA SER A 26 -11.49 10.75 1.29
C SER A 26 -11.49 9.25 1.62
N GLN A 27 -11.62 8.93 2.90
CA GLN A 27 -11.77 7.54 3.31
C GLN A 27 -12.99 6.89 2.64
N LYS A 28 -14.08 7.63 2.56
CA LYS A 28 -15.30 7.14 1.93
C LYS A 28 -15.09 6.87 0.44
N GLN A 29 -14.47 7.81 -0.26
CA GLN A 29 -14.21 7.65 -1.69
C GLN A 29 -13.35 6.42 -1.97
N LEU A 30 -12.30 6.25 -1.18
CA LEU A 30 -11.43 5.09 -1.32
C LEU A 30 -12.21 3.79 -1.09
N GLY A 31 -12.99 3.75 -0.01
CA GLY A 31 -13.74 2.56 0.34
C GLY A 31 -14.74 2.15 -0.74
N ILE A 32 -15.50 3.12 -1.23
CA ILE A 32 -16.49 2.85 -2.29
C ILE A 32 -15.79 2.36 -3.56
N ALA A 33 -14.70 3.02 -3.95
CA ALA A 33 -13.96 2.63 -5.15
C ALA A 33 -13.39 1.22 -5.03
N ALA A 34 -13.06 0.80 -3.80
CA ALA A 34 -12.55 -0.55 -3.55
C ALA A 34 -13.65 -1.59 -3.37
N GLY A 35 -14.91 -1.19 -3.52
CA GLY A 35 -16.03 -2.13 -3.51
C GLY A 35 -16.78 -2.24 -2.20
N LEU A 36 -16.52 -1.34 -1.25
CA LEU A 36 -17.24 -1.34 0.01
C LEU A 36 -18.58 -0.60 -0.13
N ASP A 37 -19.58 -1.05 0.63
CA ASP A 37 -20.87 -0.38 0.71
C ASP A 37 -20.65 1.04 1.24
N GLU A 38 -21.36 2.01 0.65
CA GLU A 38 -21.19 3.43 1.01
C GLU A 38 -21.42 3.72 2.49
N PHE A 39 -22.30 2.94 3.14
CA PHE A 39 -22.63 3.18 4.54
C PHE A 39 -21.54 2.70 5.51
N VAL A 40 -20.62 1.85 5.05
CA VAL A 40 -19.55 1.35 5.91
C VAL A 40 -18.17 1.76 5.41
N ALA A 41 -18.08 2.35 4.22
CA ALA A 41 -16.80 2.60 3.56
C ALA A 41 -15.86 3.44 4.41
N SER A 42 -16.32 4.60 4.86
CA SER A 42 -15.47 5.49 5.66
C SER A 42 -14.98 4.83 6.94
N THR A 43 -15.90 4.20 7.67
CA THR A 43 -15.57 3.54 8.94
C THR A 43 -14.59 2.41 8.71
N ARG A 44 -14.78 1.60 7.67
CA ARG A 44 -13.92 0.47 7.40
C ARG A 44 -12.51 0.94 7.05
N ILE A 45 -12.38 1.93 6.17
CA ILE A 45 -11.06 2.45 5.80
C ILE A 45 -10.37 3.08 7.02
N ASN A 46 -11.13 3.82 7.84
CA ASN A 46 -10.57 4.41 9.03
C ASN A 46 -9.98 3.34 9.96
N ARG A 47 -10.68 2.23 10.14
CA ARG A 47 -10.19 1.15 10.99
C ARG A 47 -8.93 0.50 10.44
N TYR A 48 -8.82 0.40 9.11
CA TYR A 48 -7.59 -0.08 8.49
C TYR A 48 -6.44 0.90 8.75
N GLU A 49 -6.69 2.19 8.64
CA GLU A 49 -5.64 3.21 8.84
C GLU A 49 -5.20 3.31 10.30
N LEU A 50 -6.09 2.98 11.22
CA LEU A 50 -5.76 2.98 12.65
C LEU A 50 -5.20 1.64 13.13
N GLY A 51 -5.21 0.62 12.28
CA GLY A 51 -4.71 -0.70 12.66
C GLY A 51 -5.66 -1.48 13.54
N ILE A 52 -6.92 -1.04 13.66
CA ILE A 52 -7.94 -1.77 14.43
C ILE A 52 -8.33 -3.05 13.71
N HIS A 53 -8.40 -2.98 12.37
CA HIS A 53 -8.64 -4.14 11.51
C HIS A 53 -7.62 -4.13 10.40
N ALA A 54 -7.34 -5.30 9.85
CA ALA A 54 -6.50 -5.44 8.66
C ALA A 54 -7.36 -5.92 7.51
N PRO A 55 -7.23 -5.34 6.31
CA PRO A 55 -7.92 -5.88 5.15
C PRO A 55 -7.34 -7.25 4.82
N ASP A 56 -8.19 -8.18 4.38
CA ASP A 56 -7.69 -9.43 3.84
C ASP A 56 -6.97 -9.14 2.51
N TYR A 57 -6.28 -10.15 1.99
CA TYR A 57 -5.50 -9.95 0.78
C TYR A 57 -6.34 -9.50 -0.42
N PRO A 58 -7.51 -10.10 -0.69
CA PRO A 58 -8.36 -9.59 -1.79
C PRO A 58 -8.74 -8.12 -1.62
N MET A 59 -9.07 -7.68 -0.41
CA MET A 59 -9.38 -6.27 -0.17
C MET A 59 -8.13 -5.41 -0.36
N ALA A 60 -6.97 -5.86 0.14
CA ALA A 60 -5.72 -5.12 -0.03
C ALA A 60 -5.39 -4.93 -1.50
N THR A 61 -5.61 -5.96 -2.34
CA THR A 61 -5.36 -5.84 -3.78
C THR A 61 -6.31 -4.82 -4.43
N ARG A 62 -7.56 -4.80 -4.01
CA ARG A 62 -8.51 -3.80 -4.55
C ARG A 62 -8.12 -2.38 -4.14
N LEU A 63 -7.69 -2.21 -2.89
CA LEU A 63 -7.21 -0.91 -2.43
C LEU A 63 -5.98 -0.46 -3.23
N ALA A 64 -5.06 -1.39 -3.47
CA ALA A 64 -3.85 -1.09 -4.23
C ALA A 64 -4.17 -0.63 -5.65
N VAL A 65 -5.14 -1.28 -6.30
CA VAL A 65 -5.56 -0.88 -7.64
C VAL A 65 -6.11 0.54 -7.64
N VAL A 66 -7.00 0.86 -6.70
CA VAL A 66 -7.58 2.21 -6.60
C VAL A 66 -6.49 3.24 -6.37
N LEU A 67 -5.52 2.91 -5.50
CA LEU A 67 -4.44 3.81 -5.13
C LEU A 67 -3.32 3.87 -6.17
N ASN A 68 -3.38 3.01 -7.17
CA ASN A 68 -2.36 2.91 -8.21
C ASN A 68 -0.97 2.64 -7.64
N VAL A 69 -0.91 1.67 -6.73
CA VAL A 69 0.35 1.21 -6.15
C VAL A 69 0.39 -0.32 -6.20
N PRO A 70 1.58 -0.91 -6.21
CA PRO A 70 1.67 -2.37 -6.05
C PRO A 70 1.16 -2.77 -4.68
N VAL A 71 0.52 -3.92 -4.57
CA VAL A 71 0.05 -4.38 -3.26
C VAL A 71 1.22 -4.55 -2.29
N ALA A 72 2.41 -4.90 -2.80
CA ALA A 72 3.61 -5.01 -1.98
C ALA A 72 3.94 -3.71 -1.23
N PHE A 73 3.62 -2.56 -1.84
CA PHE A 73 3.83 -1.28 -1.17
C PHE A 73 3.05 -1.20 0.13
N LEU A 74 1.81 -1.68 0.12
CA LEU A 74 0.96 -1.61 1.31
C LEU A 74 1.48 -2.45 2.47
N TYR A 75 2.22 -3.53 2.16
CA TYR A 75 2.77 -4.41 3.18
C TYR A 75 4.19 -4.07 3.61
N CYS A 76 4.82 -3.10 2.94
CA CYS A 76 6.24 -2.83 3.15
C CYS A 76 6.44 -1.96 4.39
N ASP A 77 7.20 -2.47 5.36
CA ASP A 77 7.44 -1.75 6.61
C ASP A 77 8.66 -0.82 6.54
N SER A 78 9.53 -1.00 5.57
CA SER A 78 10.70 -0.15 5.39
C SER A 78 10.35 1.03 4.48
N ASP A 79 10.61 2.25 4.95
CA ASP A 79 10.35 3.44 4.14
C ASP A 79 11.22 3.46 2.88
N GLU A 80 12.48 3.06 3.01
CA GLU A 80 13.38 3.01 1.86
C GLU A 80 12.88 2.02 0.82
N MET A 81 12.51 0.83 1.26
CA MET A 81 12.02 -0.19 0.35
C MET A 81 10.70 0.24 -0.29
N ALA A 82 9.83 0.86 0.48
CA ALA A 82 8.55 1.34 -0.04
C ALA A 82 8.77 2.40 -1.14
N GLN A 83 9.73 3.28 -0.95
CA GLN A 83 10.09 4.26 -1.98
C GLN A 83 10.62 3.57 -3.24
N MET A 84 11.43 2.55 -3.07
CA MET A 84 11.95 1.78 -4.19
C MET A 84 10.82 1.11 -4.97
N ILE A 85 9.87 0.51 -4.25
CA ILE A 85 8.71 -0.14 -4.87
C ILE A 85 7.94 0.85 -5.74
N LEU A 86 7.66 2.04 -5.22
CA LEU A 86 6.92 3.06 -5.97
C LEU A 86 7.71 3.56 -7.16
N ALA A 87 9.00 3.83 -6.97
CA ALA A 87 9.86 4.31 -8.05
C ALA A 87 9.92 3.31 -9.19
N PHE A 88 10.08 2.04 -8.85
CA PHE A 88 10.12 0.98 -9.84
C PHE A 88 8.78 0.87 -10.58
N HIS A 89 7.69 0.90 -9.81
CA HIS A 89 6.34 0.78 -10.37
C HIS A 89 6.04 1.91 -11.37
N ARG A 90 6.52 3.11 -11.08
CA ARG A 90 6.24 4.29 -11.91
C ARG A 90 7.20 4.48 -13.07
N ALA A 91 8.32 3.75 -13.07
CA ALA A 91 9.33 3.91 -14.09
C ALA A 91 8.94 3.19 -15.38
N PRO A 92 9.34 3.72 -16.54
CA PRO A 92 9.15 3.01 -17.80
C PRO A 92 10.04 1.77 -17.85
N LYS A 93 9.69 0.86 -18.75
CA LYS A 93 10.34 -0.45 -18.84
C LYS A 93 11.86 -0.39 -18.97
N THR A 94 12.35 0.54 -19.78
CA THR A 94 13.80 0.69 -19.97
C THR A 94 14.51 1.08 -18.69
N ARG A 95 13.91 2.02 -17.93
CA ARG A 95 14.47 2.46 -16.65
C ARG A 95 14.44 1.33 -15.62
N ARG A 96 13.39 0.54 -15.61
CA ARG A 96 13.30 -0.63 -14.73
C ARG A 96 14.43 -1.62 -15.01
N ARG A 97 14.72 -1.88 -16.29
CA ARG A 97 15.79 -2.78 -16.66
C ARG A 97 17.16 -2.24 -16.22
N GLN A 98 17.37 -0.95 -16.43
CA GLN A 98 18.64 -0.31 -16.03
C GLN A 98 18.81 -0.38 -14.52
N ALA A 99 17.77 -0.09 -13.76
CA ALA A 99 17.82 -0.15 -12.31
C ALA A 99 18.11 -1.57 -11.83
N MET A 100 17.44 -2.55 -12.40
CA MET A 100 17.66 -3.94 -12.02
C MET A 100 19.08 -4.37 -12.30
N ALA A 101 19.60 -4.02 -13.47
CA ALA A 101 20.98 -4.35 -13.84
C ALA A 101 21.96 -3.71 -12.85
N ALA A 102 21.73 -2.44 -12.48
CA ALA A 102 22.60 -1.76 -11.54
C ALA A 102 22.58 -2.42 -10.17
N LEU A 103 21.41 -2.82 -9.71
CA LEU A 103 21.27 -3.45 -8.40
C LEU A 103 21.86 -4.85 -8.36
N GLN A 104 21.84 -5.56 -9.47
CA GLN A 104 22.37 -6.92 -9.55
C GLN A 104 23.83 -6.96 -9.93
N SER A 105 24.44 -5.83 -10.21
CA SER A 105 25.84 -5.73 -10.57
C SER A 105 26.72 -6.10 -9.38
N GLN A 106 27.82 -6.78 -9.67
CA GLN A 106 28.79 -7.18 -8.68
C GLN A 106 29.75 -6.05 -8.33
N GLY A 107 29.78 -5.04 -9.09
CA GLY A 107 30.67 -3.92 -8.90
C GLY A 107 30.26 -3.02 -7.80
#